data_d980a07f4d111a0dda4af44a8c45e37b
#
_entry.id   d980a07f4d111a0dda4af44a8c45e37b
#
_cell.length_a   1.000
_cell.length_b   1.000
_cell.length_c   1.000
_cell.angle_alpha   90.00
_cell.angle_beta   90.00
_cell.angle_gamma   90.00
#
_symmetry.space_group_name_H-M   'P 1'
#
loop_
_entity.id
_entity.type
_entity.pdbx_description
1 polymer ?
#
loop_
_entity_poly.entity_id
_entity_poly.type
_entity_poly.pdbx_seq_one_letter_code
_entity_poly.pdbx_strand_id
1 'polypeptide(L)'
;MKKSKVVLGFTALIIGCFLGVLDSTIVNIALPDMATYLGKSINDVSWVTTAYLLSFSVFLIIGSKIADQFGRKKILIIGLFIFGLSSLLCGVGNSFIFLIIMRFFQGIGAAIVTPVVLPLGLEIFGKEKRGFVIAVSGGITALAAAAGPPMGGIIIQYLNWKYIFYVNVPMTIIAIVFAALSLNESYDTTVSKKVDVLGAILLMISIFCLVFSLLKGNDYGWQSKTIVSLFCICILSIITFLIIEVKTKEPMLPLNLFKESTFTASCILYMSAGFATASPVLLLNFYLEEVFNYSPLKSGLVLMTLSLASVLGIPLGSILVKKIGSRLVNFSGILIVGVGTVLLSQIDINTSITSMRITLVIMGIGFGFSVQSIASSIKYLPVEKSGIASGIINAARQIGMCIGIAVLVSILNSNVTNATNNIKKDVTTQINSQANLQPIIKGKMLNKINNPNQDVIRDIKNKELSRAFDNTFVVSYTIVFLLSICALFTDRKQSDIEKPIV
;
A
#
# COMPACT_ATOMS: atom_id res chain seq x y z
N MET A 1 -8.98 -13.27 -33.64
CA MET A 1 -8.31 -11.95 -33.84
C MET A 1 -7.05 -12.10 -34.66
N LYS A 2 -6.67 -11.11 -35.51
CA LYS A 2 -5.33 -11.09 -36.15
C LYS A 2 -4.25 -11.07 -35.07
N LYS A 3 -3.13 -11.77 -35.28
CA LYS A 3 -2.04 -11.91 -34.30
C LYS A 3 -1.54 -10.56 -33.75
N SER A 4 -1.49 -9.52 -34.59
CA SER A 4 -1.12 -8.16 -34.20
C SER A 4 -2.11 -7.54 -33.18
N LYS A 5 -3.42 -7.73 -33.36
CA LYS A 5 -4.43 -7.22 -32.42
C LYS A 5 -4.34 -7.91 -31.04
N VAL A 6 -4.01 -9.21 -31.03
CA VAL A 6 -3.78 -9.97 -29.78
C VAL A 6 -2.63 -9.37 -28.99
N VAL A 7 -1.49 -9.13 -29.67
CA VAL A 7 -0.30 -8.55 -29.02
C VAL A 7 -0.59 -7.14 -28.50
N LEU A 8 -1.15 -6.24 -29.31
CA LEU A 8 -1.44 -4.86 -28.91
C LEU A 8 -2.44 -4.82 -27.74
N GLY A 9 -3.53 -5.60 -27.82
CA GLY A 9 -4.53 -5.64 -26.77
C GLY A 9 -3.97 -6.12 -25.43
N PHE A 10 -3.18 -7.18 -25.45
CA PHE A 10 -2.56 -7.70 -24.24
C PHE A 10 -1.49 -6.75 -23.68
N THR A 11 -0.71 -6.09 -24.56
CA THR A 11 0.24 -5.05 -24.12
C THR A 11 -0.47 -3.88 -23.42
N ALA A 12 -1.65 -3.45 -23.91
CA ALA A 12 -2.43 -2.41 -23.24
C ALA A 12 -2.82 -2.82 -21.81
N LEU A 13 -3.28 -4.06 -21.63
CA LEU A 13 -3.64 -4.62 -20.33
C LEU A 13 -2.44 -4.69 -19.37
N ILE A 14 -1.29 -5.14 -19.90
CA ILE A 14 -0.05 -5.24 -19.13
C ILE A 14 0.44 -3.87 -18.68
N ILE A 15 0.43 -2.86 -19.57
CA ILE A 15 0.79 -1.48 -19.23
C ILE A 15 -0.14 -0.95 -18.11
N GLY A 16 -1.45 -1.19 -18.22
CA GLY A 16 -2.40 -0.78 -17.19
C GLY A 16 -2.10 -1.38 -15.81
N CYS A 17 -1.82 -2.68 -15.75
CA CYS A 17 -1.37 -3.36 -14.52
C CYS A 17 -0.06 -2.78 -13.98
N PHE A 18 0.91 -2.58 -14.87
CA PHE A 18 2.23 -2.08 -14.52
C PHE A 18 2.14 -0.69 -13.91
N LEU A 19 1.39 0.23 -14.52
CA LEU A 19 1.24 1.60 -14.09
C LEU A 19 0.68 1.72 -12.67
N GLY A 20 -0.42 1.01 -12.35
CA GLY A 20 -1.03 1.09 -11.02
C GLY A 20 -0.10 0.65 -9.90
N VAL A 21 0.71 -0.38 -10.13
CA VAL A 21 1.65 -0.89 -9.13
C VAL A 21 2.93 -0.07 -9.09
N LEU A 22 3.49 0.31 -10.24
CA LEU A 22 4.66 1.18 -10.32
C LEU A 22 4.40 2.48 -9.55
N ASP A 23 3.27 3.13 -9.81
CA ASP A 23 2.90 4.40 -9.19
C ASP A 23 2.80 4.28 -7.65
N SER A 24 2.24 3.18 -7.15
CA SER A 24 2.13 2.95 -5.71
C SER A 24 3.47 2.76 -5.00
N THR A 25 4.52 2.35 -5.71
CA THR A 25 5.84 2.07 -5.14
C THR A 25 6.85 3.20 -5.40
N ILE A 26 6.80 3.81 -6.58
CA ILE A 26 7.72 4.88 -6.98
C ILE A 26 7.54 6.14 -6.12
N VAL A 27 6.29 6.46 -5.74
CA VAL A 27 5.94 7.64 -4.94
C VAL A 27 6.57 7.58 -3.54
N ASN A 28 6.70 6.39 -2.95
CA ASN A 28 7.27 6.24 -1.61
C ASN A 28 8.71 6.76 -1.52
N ILE A 29 9.48 6.63 -2.61
CA ILE A 29 10.86 7.14 -2.69
C ILE A 29 10.88 8.67 -2.77
N ALA A 30 9.84 9.29 -3.31
CA ALA A 30 9.76 10.73 -3.48
C ALA A 30 9.26 11.47 -2.23
N LEU A 31 8.71 10.77 -1.24
CA LEU A 31 8.10 11.42 -0.08
C LEU A 31 9.06 12.30 0.73
N PRO A 32 10.32 11.89 1.01
CA PRO A 32 11.28 12.76 1.70
C PRO A 32 11.57 14.05 0.92
N ASP A 33 11.78 13.94 -0.39
CA ASP A 33 12.03 15.09 -1.28
C ASP A 33 10.80 16.00 -1.37
N MET A 34 9.59 15.43 -1.46
CA MET A 34 8.32 16.16 -1.39
C MET A 34 8.15 16.89 -0.06
N ALA A 35 8.51 16.27 1.07
CA ALA A 35 8.43 16.86 2.40
C ALA A 35 9.29 18.13 2.46
N THR A 36 10.52 18.03 2.00
CA THR A 36 11.47 19.14 1.93
C THR A 36 11.00 20.24 0.98
N TYR A 37 10.61 19.89 -0.25
CA TYR A 37 10.18 20.84 -1.28
C TYR A 37 8.90 21.60 -0.88
N LEU A 38 7.92 20.90 -0.28
CA LEU A 38 6.63 21.48 0.09
C LEU A 38 6.64 22.09 1.50
N GLY A 39 7.73 21.96 2.27
CA GLY A 39 7.83 22.41 3.66
C GLY A 39 6.79 21.72 4.57
N LYS A 40 6.57 20.41 4.36
CA LYS A 40 5.57 19.61 5.07
C LYS A 40 6.20 18.54 5.94
N SER A 41 5.49 18.11 6.98
CA SER A 41 5.91 17.00 7.84
C SER A 41 5.79 15.65 7.10
N ILE A 42 6.48 14.61 7.61
CA ILE A 42 6.32 13.21 7.17
C ILE A 42 4.85 12.79 7.23
N ASN A 43 4.17 13.19 8.30
CA ASN A 43 2.76 12.93 8.52
C ASN A 43 1.87 13.54 7.41
N ASP A 44 2.17 14.77 7.00
CA ASP A 44 1.42 15.42 5.92
C ASP A 44 1.69 14.75 4.57
N VAL A 45 2.97 14.56 4.17
CA VAL A 45 3.27 13.99 2.86
C VAL A 45 2.84 12.54 2.71
N SER A 46 2.67 11.80 3.80
CA SER A 46 2.10 10.43 3.76
C SER A 46 0.70 10.40 3.13
N TRP A 47 -0.03 11.53 3.16
CA TRP A 47 -1.32 11.68 2.47
C TRP A 47 -1.21 11.52 0.95
N VAL A 48 -0.06 11.80 0.36
CA VAL A 48 0.16 11.62 -1.08
C VAL A 48 -0.01 10.14 -1.47
N THR A 49 0.50 9.23 -0.65
CA THR A 49 0.31 7.77 -0.84
C THR A 49 -1.06 7.33 -0.32
N THR A 50 -1.48 7.83 0.85
CA THR A 50 -2.71 7.42 1.52
C THR A 50 -3.97 7.75 0.71
N ALA A 51 -4.04 8.95 0.11
CA ALA A 51 -5.18 9.35 -0.73
C ALA A 51 -5.36 8.44 -1.95
N TYR A 52 -4.25 8.03 -2.58
CA TYR A 52 -4.25 7.06 -3.67
C TYR A 52 -4.75 5.69 -3.20
N LEU A 53 -4.17 5.15 -2.11
CA LEU A 53 -4.54 3.84 -1.59
C LEU A 53 -5.99 3.80 -1.10
N LEU A 54 -6.48 4.87 -0.48
CA LEU A 54 -7.86 5.01 -0.03
C LEU A 54 -8.84 4.89 -1.19
N SER A 55 -8.67 5.74 -2.22
CA SER A 55 -9.54 5.71 -3.40
C SER A 55 -9.40 4.39 -4.16
N PHE A 56 -8.18 3.88 -4.32
CA PHE A 56 -7.93 2.60 -4.95
C PHE A 56 -8.69 1.46 -4.25
N SER A 57 -8.65 1.41 -2.90
CA SER A 57 -9.30 0.35 -2.11
C SER A 57 -10.81 0.30 -2.33
N VAL A 58 -11.46 1.46 -2.26
CA VAL A 58 -12.92 1.55 -2.35
C VAL A 58 -13.40 1.33 -3.78
N PHE A 59 -12.76 2.02 -4.74
CA PHE A 59 -13.20 1.97 -6.14
C PHE A 59 -12.80 0.70 -6.87
N LEU A 60 -11.92 -0.16 -6.31
CA LEU A 60 -11.58 -1.44 -6.91
C LEU A 60 -12.79 -2.36 -7.05
N ILE A 61 -13.64 -2.42 -6.03
CA ILE A 61 -14.85 -3.26 -6.02
C ILE A 61 -15.90 -2.64 -6.98
N ILE A 62 -16.10 -1.34 -6.90
CA ILE A 62 -17.03 -0.59 -7.76
C ILE A 62 -16.61 -0.68 -9.22
N GLY A 63 -15.31 -0.47 -9.50
CA GLY A 63 -14.76 -0.48 -10.85
C GLY A 63 -14.97 -1.80 -11.58
N SER A 64 -14.84 -2.93 -10.87
CA SER A 64 -15.16 -4.24 -11.42
C SER A 64 -16.63 -4.32 -11.89
N LYS A 65 -17.56 -3.95 -11.01
CA LYS A 65 -19.00 -4.02 -11.30
C LYS A 65 -19.40 -3.08 -12.44
N ILE A 66 -18.88 -1.85 -12.44
CA ILE A 66 -19.14 -0.87 -13.53
C ILE A 66 -18.58 -1.38 -14.86
N ALA A 67 -17.41 -2.00 -14.87
CA ALA A 67 -16.81 -2.53 -16.09
C ALA A 67 -17.64 -3.66 -16.70
N ASP A 68 -18.12 -4.57 -15.87
CA ASP A 68 -18.97 -5.68 -16.31
C ASP A 68 -20.32 -5.20 -16.88
N GLN A 69 -20.86 -4.10 -16.34
CA GLN A 69 -22.14 -3.52 -16.76
C GLN A 69 -22.06 -2.64 -18.02
N PHE A 70 -21.06 -1.74 -18.06
CA PHE A 70 -20.99 -0.67 -19.05
C PHE A 70 -19.98 -0.92 -20.17
N GLY A 71 -19.28 -2.06 -20.11
CA GLY A 71 -18.30 -2.48 -21.09
C GLY A 71 -16.87 -2.39 -20.59
N ARG A 72 -16.20 -3.53 -20.59
CA ARG A 72 -14.85 -3.68 -20.03
C ARG A 72 -13.80 -2.85 -20.77
N LYS A 73 -13.86 -2.80 -22.12
CA LYS A 73 -12.96 -1.97 -22.94
C LYS A 73 -13.17 -0.49 -22.67
N LYS A 74 -14.42 -0.03 -22.70
CA LYS A 74 -14.77 1.38 -22.48
C LYS A 74 -14.31 1.84 -21.10
N ILE A 75 -14.59 1.05 -20.08
CA ILE A 75 -14.23 1.36 -18.69
C ILE A 75 -12.73 1.29 -18.47
N LEU A 76 -12.00 0.37 -19.10
CA LEU A 76 -10.54 0.36 -19.11
C LEU A 76 -9.97 1.68 -19.66
N ILE A 77 -10.46 2.15 -20.81
CA ILE A 77 -10.00 3.40 -21.45
C ILE A 77 -10.29 4.60 -20.54
N ILE A 78 -11.48 4.67 -19.93
CA ILE A 78 -11.86 5.73 -18.98
C ILE A 78 -10.92 5.69 -17.75
N GLY A 79 -10.67 4.51 -17.18
CA GLY A 79 -9.76 4.36 -16.04
C GLY A 79 -8.35 4.81 -16.36
N LEU A 80 -7.80 4.39 -17.50
CA LEU A 80 -6.50 4.85 -17.99
C LEU A 80 -6.48 6.36 -18.20
N PHE A 81 -7.51 6.95 -18.80
CA PHE A 81 -7.60 8.39 -19.01
C PHE A 81 -7.60 9.16 -17.68
N ILE A 82 -8.44 8.74 -16.71
CA ILE A 82 -8.45 9.34 -15.36
C ILE A 82 -7.07 9.22 -14.71
N PHE A 83 -6.44 8.05 -14.78
CA PHE A 83 -5.11 7.82 -14.21
C PHE A 83 -4.04 8.73 -14.83
N GLY A 84 -3.97 8.77 -16.16
CA GLY A 84 -2.98 9.56 -16.88
C GLY A 84 -3.17 11.08 -16.71
N LEU A 85 -4.41 11.55 -16.78
CA LEU A 85 -4.73 12.96 -16.57
C LEU A 85 -4.41 13.38 -15.13
N SER A 86 -4.82 12.61 -14.15
CA SER A 86 -4.50 12.89 -12.73
C SER A 86 -3.01 12.86 -12.49
N SER A 87 -2.27 11.93 -13.11
CA SER A 87 -0.81 11.86 -13.03
C SER A 87 -0.16 13.12 -13.60
N LEU A 88 -0.61 13.56 -14.79
CA LEU A 88 -0.13 14.82 -15.37
C LEU A 88 -0.35 15.99 -14.41
N LEU A 89 -1.56 16.09 -13.84
CA LEU A 89 -1.94 17.17 -12.93
C LEU A 89 -1.17 17.10 -11.60
N CYS A 90 -0.81 15.92 -11.11
CA CYS A 90 0.09 15.78 -9.95
C CYS A 90 1.46 16.44 -10.21
N GLY A 91 2.00 16.28 -11.42
CA GLY A 91 3.28 16.87 -11.79
C GLY A 91 3.22 18.39 -12.01
N VAL A 92 2.13 18.89 -12.60
CA VAL A 92 1.95 20.33 -12.89
C VAL A 92 1.61 21.12 -11.63
N GLY A 93 0.86 20.54 -10.70
CA GLY A 93 0.34 21.22 -9.52
C GLY A 93 1.46 21.69 -8.57
N ASN A 94 1.27 22.89 -7.99
CA ASN A 94 2.18 23.47 -7.00
C ASN A 94 1.55 23.52 -5.59
N SER A 95 0.30 23.12 -5.43
CA SER A 95 -0.40 23.09 -4.15
C SER A 95 -0.42 21.67 -3.58
N PHE A 96 -0.07 21.54 -2.30
CA PHE A 96 -0.11 20.27 -1.58
C PHE A 96 -1.53 19.65 -1.58
N ILE A 97 -2.56 20.46 -1.32
CA ILE A 97 -3.96 19.99 -1.32
C ILE A 97 -4.37 19.54 -2.73
N PHE A 98 -3.97 20.28 -3.77
CA PHE A 98 -4.23 19.90 -5.15
C PHE A 98 -3.58 18.56 -5.50
N LEU A 99 -2.32 18.34 -5.06
CA LEU A 99 -1.62 17.07 -5.23
C LEU A 99 -2.41 15.90 -4.60
N ILE A 100 -2.89 16.07 -3.35
CA ILE A 100 -3.69 15.04 -2.67
C ILE A 100 -4.99 14.74 -3.43
N ILE A 101 -5.69 15.78 -3.90
CA ILE A 101 -6.92 15.60 -4.69
C ILE A 101 -6.63 14.84 -5.99
N MET A 102 -5.56 15.20 -6.70
CA MET A 102 -5.19 14.51 -7.93
C MET A 102 -4.74 13.07 -7.67
N ARG A 103 -4.07 12.80 -6.57
CA ARG A 103 -3.73 11.45 -6.11
C ARG A 103 -4.97 10.60 -5.82
N PHE A 104 -6.02 11.21 -5.25
CA PHE A 104 -7.30 10.54 -5.04
C PHE A 104 -7.92 10.13 -6.39
N PHE A 105 -7.97 11.01 -7.39
CA PHE A 105 -8.47 10.67 -8.71
C PHE A 105 -7.60 9.65 -9.44
N GLN A 106 -6.28 9.72 -9.27
CA GLN A 106 -5.35 8.74 -9.84
C GLN A 106 -5.59 7.34 -9.29
N GLY A 107 -5.88 7.22 -7.98
CA GLY A 107 -6.27 5.96 -7.35
C GLY A 107 -7.59 5.41 -7.88
N ILE A 108 -8.58 6.26 -8.19
CA ILE A 108 -9.82 5.84 -8.87
C ILE A 108 -9.49 5.24 -10.24
N GLY A 109 -8.64 5.92 -11.03
CA GLY A 109 -8.22 5.43 -12.35
C GLY A 109 -7.59 4.03 -12.27
N ALA A 110 -6.64 3.83 -11.37
CA ALA A 110 -5.97 2.54 -11.16
C ALA A 110 -6.94 1.45 -10.68
N ALA A 111 -7.88 1.82 -9.79
CA ALA A 111 -8.90 0.92 -9.26
C ALA A 111 -9.85 0.38 -10.35
N ILE A 112 -10.15 1.20 -11.32
CA ILE A 112 -11.00 0.84 -12.47
C ILE A 112 -10.23 -0.08 -13.44
N VAL A 113 -8.97 0.19 -13.69
CA VAL A 113 -8.12 -0.56 -14.63
C VAL A 113 -7.85 -1.99 -14.14
N THR A 114 -7.52 -2.15 -12.86
CA THR A 114 -7.00 -3.41 -12.30
C THR A 114 -7.93 -4.62 -12.49
N PRO A 115 -9.24 -4.56 -12.16
CA PRO A 115 -10.10 -5.75 -12.20
C PRO A 115 -10.46 -6.21 -13.61
N VAL A 116 -10.36 -5.32 -14.63
CA VAL A 116 -10.74 -5.66 -16.00
C VAL A 116 -9.64 -6.39 -16.79
N VAL A 117 -8.42 -6.40 -16.28
CA VAL A 117 -7.26 -7.00 -16.96
C VAL A 117 -7.45 -8.51 -17.17
N LEU A 118 -7.88 -9.23 -16.14
CA LEU A 118 -8.07 -10.67 -16.25
C LEU A 118 -9.21 -11.04 -17.19
N PRO A 119 -10.44 -10.51 -17.08
CA PRO A 119 -11.51 -10.81 -18.01
C PRO A 119 -11.16 -10.50 -19.46
N LEU A 120 -10.60 -9.31 -19.75
CA LEU A 120 -10.20 -8.95 -21.12
C LEU A 120 -9.05 -9.81 -21.62
N GLY A 121 -8.11 -10.20 -20.74
CA GLY A 121 -7.05 -11.16 -21.09
C GLY A 121 -7.60 -12.52 -21.49
N LEU A 122 -8.65 -13.00 -20.80
CA LEU A 122 -9.32 -14.26 -21.14
C LEU A 122 -10.09 -14.18 -22.46
N GLU A 123 -10.62 -13.02 -22.82
CA GLU A 123 -11.24 -12.82 -24.14
C GLU A 123 -10.23 -12.86 -25.29
N ILE A 124 -9.02 -12.34 -25.04
CA ILE A 124 -7.95 -12.36 -26.03
C ILE A 124 -7.42 -13.78 -26.26
N PHE A 125 -7.18 -14.54 -25.19
CA PHE A 125 -6.47 -15.82 -25.24
C PHE A 125 -7.35 -17.06 -25.09
N GLY A 126 -8.61 -16.89 -24.66
CA GLY A 126 -9.51 -17.99 -24.31
C GLY A 126 -9.38 -18.44 -22.86
N LYS A 127 -10.48 -19.05 -22.35
CA LYS A 127 -10.56 -19.52 -20.95
C LYS A 127 -9.52 -20.58 -20.60
N GLU A 128 -9.10 -21.37 -21.58
CA GLU A 128 -8.07 -22.42 -21.44
C GLU A 128 -6.70 -21.87 -21.06
N LYS A 129 -6.37 -20.62 -21.46
CA LYS A 129 -5.11 -19.95 -21.15
C LYS A 129 -5.16 -19.08 -19.90
N ARG A 130 -6.15 -19.32 -19.01
CA ARG A 130 -6.30 -18.57 -17.75
C ARG A 130 -5.01 -18.54 -16.92
N GLY A 131 -4.34 -19.68 -16.79
CA GLY A 131 -3.07 -19.77 -16.06
C GLY A 131 -1.97 -18.86 -16.65
N PHE A 132 -1.89 -18.78 -17.98
CA PHE A 132 -0.95 -17.89 -18.66
C PHE A 132 -1.25 -16.41 -18.39
N VAL A 133 -2.51 -15.97 -18.51
CA VAL A 133 -2.91 -14.58 -18.27
C VAL A 133 -2.61 -14.18 -16.82
N ILE A 134 -2.93 -15.03 -15.83
CA ILE A 134 -2.64 -14.78 -14.42
C ILE A 134 -1.12 -14.72 -14.18
N ALA A 135 -0.36 -15.65 -14.73
CA ALA A 135 1.08 -15.70 -14.54
C ALA A 135 1.80 -14.46 -15.12
N VAL A 136 1.41 -14.01 -16.32
CA VAL A 136 2.01 -12.83 -16.95
C VAL A 136 1.60 -11.57 -16.20
N SER A 137 0.31 -11.41 -15.87
CA SER A 137 -0.18 -10.24 -15.09
C SER A 137 0.50 -10.17 -13.72
N GLY A 138 0.62 -11.29 -13.00
CA GLY A 138 1.33 -11.37 -11.73
C GLY A 138 2.82 -11.06 -11.85
N GLY A 139 3.49 -11.59 -12.87
CA GLY A 139 4.91 -11.32 -13.14
C GLY A 139 5.17 -9.84 -13.44
N ILE A 140 4.32 -9.20 -14.24
CA ILE A 140 4.41 -7.76 -14.55
C ILE A 140 4.15 -6.90 -13.30
N THR A 141 3.17 -7.28 -12.49
CA THR A 141 2.89 -6.63 -11.21
C THR A 141 4.10 -6.67 -10.27
N ALA A 142 4.74 -7.84 -10.17
CA ALA A 142 5.95 -8.01 -9.37
C ALA A 142 7.14 -7.22 -9.94
N LEU A 143 7.29 -7.20 -11.27
CA LEU A 143 8.33 -6.40 -11.94
C LEU A 143 8.11 -4.89 -11.70
N ALA A 144 6.87 -4.41 -11.79
CA ALA A 144 6.53 -3.02 -11.52
C ALA A 144 6.87 -2.62 -10.08
N ALA A 145 6.53 -3.49 -9.12
CA ALA A 145 6.86 -3.27 -7.71
C ALA A 145 8.37 -3.23 -7.46
N ALA A 146 9.15 -4.07 -8.18
CA ALA A 146 10.60 -4.09 -8.08
C ALA A 146 11.26 -2.88 -8.77
N ALA A 147 10.69 -2.41 -9.89
CA ALA A 147 11.22 -1.31 -10.67
C ALA A 147 10.93 0.07 -10.03
N GLY A 148 9.84 0.19 -9.26
CA GLY A 148 9.42 1.46 -8.66
C GLY A 148 10.50 2.18 -7.87
N PRO A 149 11.08 1.57 -6.82
CA PRO A 149 12.08 2.24 -6.00
C PRO A 149 13.33 2.69 -6.79
N PRO A 150 14.01 1.88 -7.62
CA PRO A 150 15.18 2.35 -8.36
C PRO A 150 14.82 3.37 -9.44
N MET A 151 13.68 3.23 -10.13
CA MET A 151 13.23 4.24 -11.10
C MET A 151 12.93 5.56 -10.40
N GLY A 152 12.23 5.52 -9.26
CA GLY A 152 11.99 6.70 -8.43
C GLY A 152 13.29 7.37 -8.00
N GLY A 153 14.24 6.58 -7.50
CA GLY A 153 15.55 7.07 -7.09
C GLY A 153 16.33 7.74 -8.22
N ILE A 154 16.35 7.16 -9.43
CA ILE A 154 16.99 7.75 -10.62
C ILE A 154 16.30 9.08 -10.97
N ILE A 155 14.97 9.07 -11.06
CA ILE A 155 14.20 10.26 -11.46
C ILE A 155 14.41 11.40 -10.47
N ILE A 156 14.36 11.14 -9.17
CA ILE A 156 14.52 12.17 -8.14
C ILE A 156 15.96 12.70 -8.12
N GLN A 157 16.93 11.81 -8.24
CA GLN A 157 18.35 12.21 -8.19
C GLN A 157 18.78 13.08 -9.36
N TYR A 158 18.27 12.83 -10.59
CA TYR A 158 18.72 13.53 -11.80
C TYR A 158 17.74 14.58 -12.33
N LEU A 159 16.46 14.53 -11.91
CA LEU A 159 15.42 15.44 -12.33
C LEU A 159 14.80 16.12 -11.11
N ASN A 160 13.56 15.78 -10.79
CA ASN A 160 12.87 16.13 -9.55
C ASN A 160 11.67 15.19 -9.34
N TRP A 161 11.06 15.23 -8.15
CA TRP A 161 9.95 14.34 -7.79
C TRP A 161 8.74 14.45 -8.73
N LYS A 162 8.49 15.55 -9.42
CA LYS A 162 7.35 15.72 -10.32
C LYS A 162 7.41 14.76 -11.52
N TYR A 163 8.61 14.38 -11.95
CA TYR A 163 8.80 13.48 -13.09
C TYR A 163 8.37 12.05 -12.81
N ILE A 164 8.22 11.62 -11.54
CA ILE A 164 7.63 10.32 -11.22
C ILE A 164 6.18 10.21 -11.70
N PHE A 165 5.48 11.34 -11.78
CA PHE A 165 4.13 11.41 -12.32
C PHE A 165 4.12 11.55 -13.83
N TYR A 166 5.05 12.33 -14.40
CA TYR A 166 5.10 12.54 -15.85
C TYR A 166 5.45 11.26 -16.61
N VAL A 167 6.23 10.33 -16.03
CA VAL A 167 6.58 9.05 -16.68
C VAL A 167 5.34 8.19 -16.97
N ASN A 168 4.28 8.32 -16.19
CA ASN A 168 3.04 7.58 -16.37
C ASN A 168 2.25 8.04 -17.62
N VAL A 169 2.40 9.32 -18.01
CA VAL A 169 1.58 9.93 -19.06
C VAL A 169 1.80 9.28 -20.43
N PRO A 170 3.04 9.18 -20.96
CA PRO A 170 3.26 8.54 -22.27
C PRO A 170 2.85 7.07 -22.26
N MET A 171 3.10 6.35 -21.16
CA MET A 171 2.69 4.94 -21.05
C MET A 171 1.16 4.79 -21.07
N THR A 172 0.45 5.70 -20.40
CA THR A 172 -1.02 5.71 -20.41
C THR A 172 -1.59 6.00 -21.80
N ILE A 173 -1.00 6.95 -22.53
CA ILE A 173 -1.42 7.28 -23.90
C ILE A 173 -1.23 6.04 -24.79
N ILE A 174 -0.08 5.36 -24.72
CA ILE A 174 0.19 4.13 -25.48
C ILE A 174 -0.83 3.04 -25.13
N ALA A 175 -1.13 2.85 -23.84
CA ALA A 175 -2.12 1.86 -23.39
C ALA A 175 -3.52 2.18 -23.93
N ILE A 176 -3.96 3.44 -23.91
CA ILE A 176 -5.26 3.87 -24.44
C ILE A 176 -5.33 3.60 -25.95
N VAL A 177 -4.32 4.02 -26.71
CA VAL A 177 -4.28 3.81 -28.16
C VAL A 177 -4.32 2.31 -28.51
N PHE A 178 -3.52 1.50 -27.83
CA PHE A 178 -3.50 0.05 -28.05
C PHE A 178 -4.84 -0.60 -27.67
N ALA A 179 -5.44 -0.22 -26.54
CA ALA A 179 -6.75 -0.72 -26.13
C ALA A 179 -7.83 -0.34 -27.13
N ALA A 180 -7.86 0.92 -27.59
CA ALA A 180 -8.85 1.41 -28.56
C ALA A 180 -8.79 0.66 -29.89
N LEU A 181 -7.58 0.40 -30.40
CA LEU A 181 -7.38 -0.21 -31.72
C LEU A 181 -7.54 -1.74 -31.73
N SER A 182 -7.34 -2.41 -30.60
CA SER A 182 -7.17 -3.87 -30.59
C SER A 182 -8.21 -4.64 -29.78
N LEU A 183 -8.74 -4.05 -28.69
CA LEU A 183 -9.74 -4.72 -27.85
C LEU A 183 -11.13 -4.63 -28.46
N ASN A 184 -11.90 -5.68 -28.31
CA ASN A 184 -13.34 -5.67 -28.56
C ASN A 184 -14.07 -5.29 -27.28
N GLU A 185 -15.30 -4.78 -27.40
CA GLU A 185 -16.14 -4.50 -26.23
C GLU A 185 -16.69 -5.81 -25.69
N SER A 186 -16.74 -5.93 -24.37
CA SER A 186 -17.34 -7.05 -23.69
C SER A 186 -18.08 -6.65 -22.44
N TYR A 187 -19.14 -7.42 -22.14
CA TYR A 187 -20.05 -7.19 -21.05
C TYR A 187 -20.28 -8.51 -20.31
N ASP A 188 -20.62 -8.44 -19.03
CA ASP A 188 -21.22 -9.57 -18.35
C ASP A 188 -22.73 -9.35 -18.25
N THR A 189 -23.48 -10.14 -19.02
CA THR A 189 -24.96 -10.05 -19.09
C THR A 189 -25.64 -10.58 -17.83
N THR A 190 -24.92 -11.27 -16.96
CA THR A 190 -25.47 -11.86 -15.72
C THR A 190 -25.44 -10.89 -14.54
N VAL A 191 -24.68 -9.79 -14.65
CA VAL A 191 -24.53 -8.79 -13.58
C VAL A 191 -25.66 -7.74 -13.67
N SER A 192 -26.31 -7.50 -12.55
CA SER A 192 -27.33 -6.45 -12.47
C SER A 192 -26.76 -5.06 -12.70
N LYS A 193 -27.60 -4.19 -13.28
CA LYS A 193 -27.23 -2.81 -13.61
C LYS A 193 -27.24 -1.84 -12.42
N LYS A 194 -27.53 -2.31 -11.20
CA LYS A 194 -27.57 -1.45 -10.02
C LYS A 194 -26.22 -1.46 -9.30
N VAL A 195 -25.63 -0.29 -9.17
CA VAL A 195 -24.40 -0.08 -8.36
C VAL A 195 -24.84 0.45 -7.00
N ASP A 196 -24.33 -0.14 -5.93
CA ASP A 196 -24.55 0.37 -4.58
C ASP A 196 -23.62 1.59 -4.31
N VAL A 197 -24.04 2.74 -4.82
CA VAL A 197 -23.31 4.00 -4.65
C VAL A 197 -23.31 4.43 -3.18
N LEU A 198 -24.40 4.16 -2.45
CA LEU A 198 -24.51 4.57 -1.05
C LEU A 198 -23.56 3.75 -0.16
N GLY A 199 -23.51 2.43 -0.37
CA GLY A 199 -22.53 1.58 0.33
C GLY A 199 -21.08 2.01 0.05
N ALA A 200 -20.76 2.35 -1.20
CA ALA A 200 -19.45 2.86 -1.58
C ALA A 200 -19.08 4.17 -0.85
N ILE A 201 -20.00 5.12 -0.78
CA ILE A 201 -19.79 6.41 -0.10
C ILE A 201 -19.60 6.18 1.40
N LEU A 202 -20.42 5.35 2.03
CA LEU A 202 -20.31 5.05 3.47
C LEU A 202 -18.99 4.37 3.81
N LEU A 203 -18.54 3.41 3.00
CA LEU A 203 -17.26 2.76 3.18
C LEU A 203 -16.10 3.76 3.04
N MET A 204 -16.16 4.65 2.03
CA MET A 204 -15.17 5.70 1.82
C MET A 204 -15.11 6.66 3.00
N ILE A 205 -16.26 7.14 3.49
CA ILE A 205 -16.33 8.03 4.67
C ILE A 205 -15.73 7.33 5.89
N SER A 206 -16.08 6.06 6.12
CA SER A 206 -15.57 5.30 7.27
C SER A 206 -14.05 5.18 7.24
N ILE A 207 -13.47 4.74 6.10
CA ILE A 207 -12.02 4.57 5.98
C ILE A 207 -11.32 5.94 6.04
N PHE A 208 -11.87 6.97 5.39
CA PHE A 208 -11.31 8.32 5.44
C PHE A 208 -11.27 8.87 6.86
N CYS A 209 -12.39 8.78 7.61
CA CYS A 209 -12.46 9.26 8.99
C CYS A 209 -11.48 8.50 9.89
N LEU A 210 -11.35 7.19 9.73
CA LEU A 210 -10.38 6.37 10.47
C LEU A 210 -8.95 6.84 10.20
N VAL A 211 -8.57 6.91 8.94
CA VAL A 211 -7.21 7.26 8.52
C VAL A 211 -6.86 8.69 8.90
N PHE A 212 -7.79 9.63 8.71
CA PHE A 212 -7.58 11.02 9.11
C PHE A 212 -7.37 11.14 10.63
N SER A 213 -8.21 10.47 11.43
CA SER A 213 -8.08 10.47 12.88
C SER A 213 -6.74 9.90 13.35
N LEU A 214 -6.27 8.82 12.71
CA LEU A 214 -4.99 8.20 13.03
C LEU A 214 -3.81 9.11 12.67
N LEU A 215 -3.81 9.75 11.50
CA LEU A 215 -2.73 10.62 11.05
C LEU A 215 -2.69 11.96 11.80
N LYS A 216 -3.86 12.51 12.16
CA LYS A 216 -3.98 13.85 12.78
C LYS A 216 -4.24 13.83 14.29
N GLY A 217 -4.37 12.64 14.89
CA GLY A 217 -4.64 12.49 16.32
C GLY A 217 -3.58 13.15 17.21
N ASN A 218 -2.30 13.08 16.84
CA ASN A 218 -1.24 13.76 17.58
C ASN A 218 -1.27 15.28 17.42
N ASP A 219 -1.62 15.78 16.22
CA ASP A 219 -1.62 17.23 15.93
C ASP A 219 -2.79 17.94 16.63
N TYR A 220 -3.98 17.33 16.61
CA TYR A 220 -5.21 17.92 17.18
C TYR A 220 -5.49 17.48 18.62
N GLY A 221 -4.76 16.47 19.11
CA GLY A 221 -5.00 15.79 20.39
C GLY A 221 -6.06 14.69 20.27
N TRP A 222 -5.73 13.51 20.79
CA TRP A 222 -6.58 12.32 20.73
C TRP A 222 -7.96 12.49 21.38
N GLN A 223 -8.06 13.35 22.39
CA GLN A 223 -9.31 13.66 23.09
C GLN A 223 -10.03 14.90 22.55
N SER A 224 -9.53 15.51 21.47
CA SER A 224 -10.19 16.67 20.86
C SER A 224 -11.56 16.31 20.30
N LYS A 225 -12.50 17.27 20.36
CA LYS A 225 -13.84 17.09 19.79
C LYS A 225 -13.80 16.65 18.33
N THR A 226 -12.84 17.17 17.55
CA THR A 226 -12.65 16.83 16.14
C THR A 226 -12.29 15.35 15.96
N ILE A 227 -11.28 14.85 16.66
CA ILE A 227 -10.83 13.45 16.53
C ILE A 227 -11.90 12.48 17.04
N VAL A 228 -12.50 12.78 18.21
CA VAL A 228 -13.60 11.95 18.74
C VAL A 228 -14.80 11.93 17.81
N SER A 229 -15.21 13.07 17.24
CA SER A 229 -16.31 13.10 16.27
C SER A 229 -16.02 12.29 15.00
N LEU A 230 -14.79 12.32 14.50
CA LEU A 230 -14.40 11.53 13.34
C LEU A 230 -14.43 10.02 13.61
N PHE A 231 -14.00 9.58 14.81
CA PHE A 231 -14.16 8.19 15.21
C PHE A 231 -15.63 7.78 15.34
N CYS A 232 -16.49 8.66 15.89
CA CYS A 232 -17.92 8.41 15.91
C CYS A 232 -18.53 8.31 14.51
N ILE A 233 -18.16 9.21 13.58
CA ILE A 233 -18.60 9.16 12.19
C ILE A 233 -18.11 7.87 11.52
N CYS A 234 -16.87 7.46 11.76
CA CYS A 234 -16.33 6.19 11.26
C CYS A 234 -17.19 4.99 11.69
N ILE A 235 -17.46 4.89 13.00
CA ILE A 235 -18.25 3.79 13.56
C ILE A 235 -19.69 3.82 13.03
N LEU A 236 -20.33 4.98 13.01
CA LEU A 236 -21.69 5.13 12.47
C LEU A 236 -21.74 4.78 10.98
N SER A 237 -20.77 5.23 10.19
CA SER A 237 -20.73 4.95 8.77
C SER A 237 -20.53 3.46 8.48
N ILE A 238 -19.65 2.76 9.23
CA ILE A 238 -19.44 1.32 9.04
C ILE A 238 -20.67 0.50 9.46
N ILE A 239 -21.33 0.87 10.56
CA ILE A 239 -22.56 0.22 11.01
C ILE A 239 -23.67 0.43 9.97
N THR A 240 -23.86 1.66 9.50
CA THR A 240 -24.86 1.98 8.48
C THR A 240 -24.56 1.24 7.17
N PHE A 241 -23.28 1.20 6.75
CA PHE A 241 -22.82 0.42 5.61
C PHE A 241 -23.24 -1.06 5.74
N LEU A 242 -22.92 -1.71 6.87
CA LEU A 242 -23.24 -3.12 7.09
C LEU A 242 -24.77 -3.38 7.09
N ILE A 243 -25.58 -2.47 7.65
CA ILE A 243 -27.04 -2.57 7.66
C ILE A 243 -27.59 -2.48 6.22
N ILE A 244 -27.05 -1.57 5.41
CA ILE A 244 -27.46 -1.39 4.01
C ILE A 244 -27.05 -2.60 3.18
N GLU A 245 -25.80 -3.09 3.32
CA GLU A 245 -25.30 -4.26 2.61
C GLU A 245 -26.13 -5.53 2.87
N VAL A 246 -26.63 -5.73 4.12
CA VAL A 246 -27.52 -6.84 4.45
C VAL A 246 -28.89 -6.71 3.79
N LYS A 247 -29.40 -5.48 3.62
CA LYS A 247 -30.74 -5.21 3.07
C LYS A 247 -30.75 -5.05 1.55
N THR A 248 -29.62 -4.74 0.95
CA THR A 248 -29.50 -4.51 -0.48
C THR A 248 -29.54 -5.83 -1.24
N LYS A 249 -30.39 -5.93 -2.28
CA LYS A 249 -30.48 -7.14 -3.13
C LYS A 249 -29.19 -7.44 -3.86
N GLU A 250 -28.42 -6.40 -4.18
CA GLU A 250 -27.15 -6.50 -4.91
C GLU A 250 -26.08 -5.67 -4.23
N PRO A 251 -25.58 -6.19 -3.10
CA PRO A 251 -24.62 -5.47 -2.29
C PRO A 251 -23.30 -5.27 -3.05
N MET A 252 -22.57 -4.19 -2.70
CA MET A 252 -21.21 -3.95 -3.16
C MET A 252 -20.26 -5.02 -2.59
N LEU A 253 -20.48 -5.37 -1.32
CA LEU A 253 -19.70 -6.34 -0.57
C LEU A 253 -20.62 -7.50 -0.16
N PRO A 254 -20.68 -8.62 -0.92
CA PRO A 254 -21.54 -9.75 -0.59
C PRO A 254 -21.14 -10.38 0.74
N LEU A 255 -21.79 -9.96 1.83
CA LEU A 255 -21.46 -10.41 3.20
C LEU A 255 -21.57 -11.91 3.39
N ASN A 256 -22.35 -12.60 2.52
CA ASN A 256 -22.43 -14.04 2.51
C ASN A 256 -21.10 -14.74 2.25
N LEU A 257 -20.16 -14.10 1.54
CA LEU A 257 -18.81 -14.64 1.32
C LEU A 257 -18.02 -14.77 2.62
N PHE A 258 -18.28 -13.88 3.56
CA PHE A 258 -17.59 -13.87 4.87
C PHE A 258 -18.10 -14.96 5.83
N LYS A 259 -19.16 -15.67 5.49
CA LYS A 259 -19.59 -16.90 6.21
C LYS A 259 -18.58 -18.03 5.98
N GLU A 260 -17.87 -18.01 4.85
CA GLU A 260 -16.79 -18.96 4.57
C GLU A 260 -15.53 -18.55 5.36
N SER A 261 -15.15 -19.37 6.34
CA SER A 261 -14.04 -19.06 7.25
C SER A 261 -12.70 -18.87 6.52
N THR A 262 -12.46 -19.68 5.49
CA THR A 262 -11.25 -19.59 4.67
C THR A 262 -11.17 -18.26 3.91
N PHE A 263 -12.29 -17.77 3.38
CA PHE A 263 -12.37 -16.48 2.70
C PHE A 263 -12.05 -15.33 3.67
N THR A 264 -12.75 -15.31 4.81
CA THR A 264 -12.58 -14.27 5.83
C THR A 264 -11.16 -14.24 6.37
N ALA A 265 -10.61 -15.39 6.73
CA ALA A 265 -9.24 -15.50 7.20
C ALA A 265 -8.21 -15.05 6.13
N SER A 266 -8.44 -15.41 4.86
CA SER A 266 -7.60 -14.97 3.75
C SER A 266 -7.63 -13.45 3.55
N CYS A 267 -8.80 -12.81 3.70
CA CYS A 267 -8.93 -11.35 3.63
C CYS A 267 -8.16 -10.67 4.77
N ILE A 268 -8.27 -11.16 6.00
CA ILE A 268 -7.54 -10.62 7.15
C ILE A 268 -6.04 -10.80 6.97
N LEU A 269 -5.59 -11.97 6.51
CA LEU A 269 -4.17 -12.23 6.26
C LEU A 269 -3.58 -11.33 5.19
N TYR A 270 -4.31 -11.14 4.09
CA TYR A 270 -3.81 -10.32 3.00
C TYR A 270 -3.87 -8.83 3.33
N MET A 271 -4.83 -8.41 4.17
CA MET A 271 -4.84 -7.09 4.81
C MET A 271 -3.61 -6.91 5.72
N SER A 272 -3.29 -7.92 6.53
CA SER A 272 -2.09 -7.92 7.39
C SER A 272 -0.80 -7.85 6.58
N ALA A 273 -0.72 -8.56 5.45
CA ALA A 273 0.42 -8.50 4.53
C ALA A 273 0.59 -7.10 3.92
N GLY A 274 -0.53 -6.42 3.59
CA GLY A 274 -0.52 -5.03 3.16
C GLY A 274 0.04 -4.10 4.24
N PHE A 275 -0.48 -4.21 5.46
CA PHE A 275 0.01 -3.48 6.64
C PHE A 275 1.52 -3.70 6.86
N ALA A 276 1.94 -4.96 6.88
CA ALA A 276 3.29 -5.37 7.24
C ALA A 276 4.36 -5.06 6.18
N THR A 277 3.98 -4.74 4.95
CA THR A 277 4.94 -4.45 3.88
C THR A 277 5.01 -2.97 3.52
N ALA A 278 3.89 -2.30 3.32
CA ALA A 278 3.89 -0.91 2.85
C ALA A 278 4.45 0.06 3.87
N SER A 279 4.04 -0.07 5.12
CA SER A 279 4.40 0.87 6.18
C SER A 279 5.87 0.77 6.59
N PRO A 280 6.43 -0.43 6.87
CA PRO A 280 7.86 -0.55 7.17
C PRO A 280 8.76 -0.10 6.01
N VAL A 281 8.35 -0.35 4.76
CA VAL A 281 9.12 0.11 3.58
C VAL A 281 9.13 1.63 3.49
N LEU A 282 7.99 2.27 3.73
CA LEU A 282 7.90 3.73 3.77
C LEU A 282 8.78 4.32 4.88
N LEU A 283 8.66 3.77 6.09
CA LEU A 283 9.48 4.21 7.24
C LEU A 283 10.97 3.99 7.00
N LEU A 284 11.34 2.83 6.44
CA LEU A 284 12.73 2.53 6.11
C LEU A 284 13.28 3.50 5.05
N ASN A 285 12.45 3.94 4.09
CA ASN A 285 12.88 4.97 3.13
C ASN A 285 13.27 6.27 3.83
N PHE A 286 12.41 6.79 4.71
CA PHE A 286 12.73 7.97 5.50
C PHE A 286 13.98 7.76 6.37
N TYR A 287 14.12 6.58 6.98
CA TYR A 287 15.28 6.24 7.80
C TYR A 287 16.59 6.25 6.99
N LEU A 288 16.58 5.66 5.79
CA LEU A 288 17.75 5.64 4.90
C LEU A 288 18.16 7.04 4.45
N GLU A 289 17.20 7.92 4.17
CA GLU A 289 17.49 9.27 3.69
C GLU A 289 17.82 10.23 4.83
N GLU A 290 17.07 10.21 5.94
CA GLU A 290 17.23 11.16 7.05
C GLU A 290 18.36 10.80 8.03
N VAL A 291 18.55 9.49 8.31
CA VAL A 291 19.55 9.01 9.27
C VAL A 291 20.85 8.61 8.58
N PHE A 292 20.77 7.77 7.55
CA PHE A 292 21.95 7.33 6.79
C PHE A 292 22.43 8.34 5.76
N ASN A 293 21.66 9.39 5.46
CA ASN A 293 21.93 10.36 4.40
C ASN A 293 22.20 9.69 3.04
N TYR A 294 21.44 8.62 2.72
CA TYR A 294 21.56 7.99 1.41
C TYR A 294 20.85 8.82 0.36
N SER A 295 21.41 8.82 -0.87
CA SER A 295 20.68 9.39 -2.00
C SER A 295 19.42 8.59 -2.30
N PRO A 296 18.37 9.21 -2.90
CA PRO A 296 17.14 8.53 -3.29
C PRO A 296 17.39 7.28 -4.13
N LEU A 297 18.37 7.31 -5.05
CA LEU A 297 18.75 6.14 -5.83
C LEU A 297 19.31 5.01 -4.95
N LYS A 298 20.17 5.33 -4.00
CA LYS A 298 20.75 4.34 -3.09
C LYS A 298 19.67 3.72 -2.19
N SER A 299 18.77 4.55 -1.66
CA SER A 299 17.60 4.10 -0.89
C SER A 299 16.70 3.20 -1.73
N GLY A 300 16.36 3.61 -2.96
CA GLY A 300 15.57 2.83 -3.89
C GLY A 300 16.18 1.46 -4.23
N LEU A 301 17.51 1.40 -4.44
CA LEU A 301 18.22 0.13 -4.69
C LEU A 301 18.25 -0.80 -3.47
N VAL A 302 18.22 -0.27 -2.26
CA VAL A 302 18.07 -1.09 -1.04
C VAL A 302 16.65 -1.63 -0.97
N LEU A 303 15.64 -0.78 -1.13
CA LEU A 303 14.23 -1.15 -1.00
C LEU A 303 13.75 -2.10 -2.11
N MET A 304 14.31 -2.02 -3.32
CA MET A 304 14.04 -2.95 -4.42
C MET A 304 14.26 -4.41 -4.02
N THR A 305 15.16 -4.67 -3.08
CA THR A 305 15.51 -6.02 -2.62
C THR A 305 14.29 -6.78 -2.10
N LEU A 306 13.37 -6.11 -1.39
CA LEU A 306 12.12 -6.72 -0.93
C LEU A 306 11.25 -7.21 -2.10
N SER A 307 11.06 -6.35 -3.09
CA SER A 307 10.23 -6.69 -4.26
C SER A 307 10.84 -7.82 -5.09
N LEU A 308 12.16 -7.80 -5.32
CA LEU A 308 12.86 -8.89 -6.02
C LEU A 308 12.75 -10.21 -5.26
N ALA A 309 12.90 -10.19 -3.94
CA ALA A 309 12.74 -11.38 -3.12
C ALA A 309 11.29 -11.92 -3.18
N SER A 310 10.29 -11.03 -3.24
CA SER A 310 8.89 -11.45 -3.39
C SER A 310 8.60 -12.14 -4.72
N VAL A 311 9.25 -11.70 -5.81
CA VAL A 311 9.17 -12.38 -7.13
C VAL A 311 9.60 -13.83 -7.04
N LEU A 312 10.62 -14.13 -6.24
CA LEU A 312 11.07 -15.50 -5.97
C LEU A 312 10.18 -16.22 -4.96
N GLY A 313 9.69 -15.50 -3.95
CA GLY A 313 8.82 -16.03 -2.90
C GLY A 313 7.47 -16.54 -3.42
N ILE A 314 6.86 -15.87 -4.41
CA ILE A 314 5.55 -16.25 -4.96
C ILE A 314 5.55 -17.66 -5.54
N PRO A 315 6.43 -18.03 -6.50
CA PRO A 315 6.46 -19.40 -7.04
C PRO A 315 6.90 -20.43 -6.00
N LEU A 316 7.83 -20.10 -5.10
CA LEU A 316 8.21 -20.98 -3.99
C LEU A 316 7.01 -21.28 -3.07
N GLY A 317 6.22 -20.25 -2.73
CA GLY A 317 4.98 -20.42 -1.97
C GLY A 317 3.98 -21.34 -2.70
N SER A 318 3.82 -21.18 -4.00
CA SER A 318 2.93 -22.03 -4.80
C SER A 318 3.37 -23.52 -4.82
N ILE A 319 4.68 -23.77 -4.84
CA ILE A 319 5.23 -25.14 -4.76
C ILE A 319 5.00 -25.71 -3.36
N LEU A 320 5.23 -24.91 -2.30
CA LEU A 320 5.05 -25.33 -0.93
C LEU A 320 3.58 -25.62 -0.60
N VAL A 321 2.64 -24.85 -1.15
CA VAL A 321 1.19 -25.12 -0.98
C VAL A 321 0.83 -26.54 -1.40
N LYS A 322 1.42 -27.06 -2.48
CA LYS A 322 1.18 -28.44 -2.93
C LYS A 322 1.74 -29.50 -1.97
N LYS A 323 2.78 -29.17 -1.18
CA LYS A 323 3.44 -30.11 -0.26
C LYS A 323 2.86 -30.07 1.15
N ILE A 324 2.64 -28.87 1.70
CA ILE A 324 2.30 -28.67 3.12
C ILE A 324 0.94 -27.98 3.34
N GLY A 325 0.24 -27.65 2.24
CA GLY A 325 -1.07 -26.99 2.29
C GLY A 325 -0.98 -25.46 2.41
N SER A 326 -2.05 -24.78 2.02
CA SER A 326 -2.10 -23.31 1.98
C SER A 326 -2.12 -22.68 3.38
N ARG A 327 -2.70 -23.34 4.38
CA ARG A 327 -2.71 -22.88 5.78
C ARG A 327 -1.31 -22.61 6.30
N LEU A 328 -0.42 -23.62 6.22
CA LEU A 328 0.94 -23.51 6.74
C LEU A 328 1.79 -22.52 5.94
N VAL A 329 1.60 -22.45 4.61
CA VAL A 329 2.31 -21.50 3.76
C VAL A 329 1.89 -20.07 4.08
N ASN A 330 0.60 -19.78 4.20
CA ASN A 330 0.10 -18.46 4.55
C ASN A 330 0.56 -18.02 5.95
N PHE A 331 0.49 -18.94 6.92
CA PHE A 331 0.96 -18.68 8.28
C PHE A 331 2.46 -18.39 8.32
N SER A 332 3.28 -19.25 7.70
CA SER A 332 4.72 -19.03 7.63
C SER A 332 5.08 -17.74 6.88
N GLY A 333 4.31 -17.39 5.84
CA GLY A 333 4.51 -16.14 5.09
C GLY A 333 4.41 -14.91 5.99
N ILE A 334 3.32 -14.78 6.74
CA ILE A 334 3.12 -13.64 7.66
C ILE A 334 4.13 -13.67 8.81
N LEU A 335 4.46 -14.85 9.35
CA LEU A 335 5.50 -14.96 10.39
C LEU A 335 6.87 -14.50 9.89
N ILE A 336 7.26 -14.89 8.68
CA ILE A 336 8.54 -14.48 8.07
C ILE A 336 8.56 -12.96 7.87
N VAL A 337 7.46 -12.34 7.43
CA VAL A 337 7.35 -10.88 7.36
C VAL A 337 7.51 -10.26 8.75
N GLY A 338 6.86 -10.83 9.77
CA GLY A 338 6.99 -10.38 11.16
C GLY A 338 8.43 -10.46 11.66
N VAL A 339 9.12 -11.58 11.41
CA VAL A 339 10.55 -11.72 11.74
C VAL A 339 11.40 -10.66 11.04
N GLY A 340 11.15 -10.41 9.74
CA GLY A 340 11.83 -9.33 9.04
C GLY A 340 11.58 -7.96 9.66
N THR A 341 10.36 -7.69 10.13
CA THR A 341 10.04 -6.42 10.82
C THR A 341 10.72 -6.33 12.19
N VAL A 342 10.89 -7.45 12.91
CA VAL A 342 11.72 -7.51 14.14
C VAL A 342 13.18 -7.16 13.82
N LEU A 343 13.73 -7.70 12.73
CA LEU A 343 15.10 -7.36 12.32
C LEU A 343 15.23 -5.88 11.92
N LEU A 344 14.19 -5.27 11.35
CA LEU A 344 14.16 -3.82 11.08
C LEU A 344 14.19 -2.99 12.36
N SER A 345 13.57 -3.45 13.46
CA SER A 345 13.62 -2.75 14.75
C SER A 345 14.97 -2.81 15.46
N GLN A 346 15.93 -3.53 14.90
CA GLN A 346 17.29 -3.65 15.42
C GLN A 346 18.33 -2.92 14.54
N ILE A 347 17.87 -2.17 13.53
CA ILE A 347 18.74 -1.38 12.65
C ILE A 347 19.21 -0.13 13.40
N ASP A 348 20.50 0.03 13.53
CA ASP A 348 21.17 1.20 14.09
C ASP A 348 22.03 1.92 13.04
N ILE A 349 22.64 3.04 13.43
CA ILE A 349 23.50 3.86 12.55
C ILE A 349 24.76 3.12 12.05
N ASN A 350 25.12 2.00 12.65
CA ASN A 350 26.28 1.18 12.28
C ASN A 350 25.88 -0.03 11.43
N THR A 351 24.58 -0.24 11.22
CA THR A 351 24.09 -1.41 10.50
C THR A 351 24.52 -1.39 9.04
N SER A 352 25.11 -2.49 8.56
CA SER A 352 25.58 -2.59 7.19
C SER A 352 24.42 -2.66 6.18
N ILE A 353 24.63 -2.14 4.97
CA ILE A 353 23.67 -2.26 3.85
C ILE A 353 23.32 -3.73 3.58
N THR A 354 24.29 -4.62 3.72
CA THR A 354 24.09 -6.07 3.49
C THR A 354 23.09 -6.65 4.51
N SER A 355 23.19 -6.27 5.79
CA SER A 355 22.24 -6.70 6.80
C SER A 355 20.82 -6.20 6.50
N MET A 356 20.66 -4.94 6.10
CA MET A 356 19.37 -4.39 5.69
C MET A 356 18.79 -5.13 4.48
N ARG A 357 19.60 -5.44 3.47
CA ARG A 357 19.16 -6.22 2.30
C ARG A 357 18.74 -7.64 2.69
N ILE A 358 19.47 -8.31 3.57
CA ILE A 358 19.09 -9.64 4.06
C ILE A 358 17.72 -9.57 4.75
N THR A 359 17.49 -8.58 5.59
CA THR A 359 16.19 -8.34 6.25
C THR A 359 15.07 -8.16 5.22
N LEU A 360 15.31 -7.34 4.19
CA LEU A 360 14.34 -7.13 3.11
C LEU A 360 14.09 -8.38 2.26
N VAL A 361 15.12 -9.24 2.05
CA VAL A 361 14.95 -10.55 1.40
C VAL A 361 14.02 -11.43 2.22
N ILE A 362 14.24 -11.52 3.53
CA ILE A 362 13.36 -12.28 4.44
C ILE A 362 11.92 -11.80 4.33
N MET A 363 11.69 -10.49 4.44
CA MET A 363 10.36 -9.90 4.31
C MET A 363 9.74 -10.19 2.95
N GLY A 364 10.50 -10.05 1.87
CA GLY A 364 10.03 -10.28 0.50
C GLY A 364 9.60 -11.72 0.25
N ILE A 365 10.37 -12.70 0.71
CA ILE A 365 10.01 -14.12 0.64
C ILE A 365 8.72 -14.39 1.43
N GLY A 366 8.63 -13.88 2.65
CA GLY A 366 7.43 -14.00 3.48
C GLY A 366 6.19 -13.38 2.83
N PHE A 367 6.33 -12.20 2.23
CA PHE A 367 5.26 -11.57 1.45
C PHE A 367 4.85 -12.45 0.26
N GLY A 368 5.81 -12.99 -0.49
CA GLY A 368 5.54 -13.91 -1.60
C GLY A 368 4.73 -15.15 -1.17
N PHE A 369 4.96 -15.68 0.02
CA PHE A 369 4.16 -16.76 0.59
C PHE A 369 2.75 -16.29 0.95
N SER A 370 2.59 -15.10 1.51
CA SER A 370 1.28 -14.55 1.88
C SER A 370 0.35 -14.29 0.69
N VAL A 371 0.90 -14.09 -0.51
CA VAL A 371 0.14 -13.94 -1.77
C VAL A 371 -0.72 -15.18 -2.07
N GLN A 372 -0.36 -16.36 -1.55
CA GLN A 372 -1.16 -17.57 -1.70
C GLN A 372 -2.55 -17.45 -1.03
N SER A 373 -2.75 -16.47 -0.15
CA SER A 373 -4.07 -16.14 0.42
C SER A 373 -5.10 -15.81 -0.64
N ILE A 374 -4.69 -15.23 -1.79
CA ILE A 374 -5.61 -14.97 -2.92
C ILE A 374 -6.16 -16.28 -3.48
N ALA A 375 -5.30 -17.27 -3.72
CA ALA A 375 -5.73 -18.57 -4.23
C ALA A 375 -6.59 -19.31 -3.22
N SER A 376 -6.25 -19.22 -1.92
CA SER A 376 -7.00 -19.83 -0.83
C SER A 376 -8.39 -19.22 -0.70
N SER A 377 -8.55 -17.90 -0.86
CA SER A 377 -9.82 -17.19 -0.70
C SER A 377 -10.89 -17.63 -1.69
N ILE A 378 -10.49 -18.04 -2.91
CA ILE A 378 -11.43 -18.42 -3.98
C ILE A 378 -11.62 -19.93 -4.10
N LYS A 379 -10.88 -20.74 -3.32
CA LYS A 379 -10.83 -22.20 -3.48
C LYS A 379 -12.18 -22.89 -3.26
N TYR A 380 -12.93 -22.41 -2.29
CA TYR A 380 -14.23 -22.99 -1.89
C TYR A 380 -15.43 -22.16 -2.37
N LEU A 381 -15.21 -21.15 -3.16
CA LEU A 381 -16.27 -20.31 -3.69
C LEU A 381 -16.69 -20.75 -5.11
N PRO A 382 -17.96 -20.58 -5.48
CA PRO A 382 -18.42 -20.78 -6.85
C PRO A 382 -17.57 -19.96 -7.84
N VAL A 383 -17.31 -20.53 -9.02
CA VAL A 383 -16.45 -19.91 -10.04
C VAL A 383 -16.98 -18.53 -10.45
N GLU A 384 -18.30 -18.37 -10.48
CA GLU A 384 -18.98 -17.11 -10.82
C GLU A 384 -18.65 -15.98 -9.83
N LYS A 385 -18.39 -16.33 -8.55
CA LYS A 385 -18.04 -15.36 -7.48
C LYS A 385 -16.53 -15.11 -7.36
N SER A 386 -15.70 -15.81 -8.11
CA SER A 386 -14.24 -15.71 -8.00
C SER A 386 -13.69 -14.32 -8.32
N GLY A 387 -14.33 -13.61 -9.26
CA GLY A 387 -13.96 -12.23 -9.63
C GLY A 387 -14.19 -11.25 -8.48
N ILE A 388 -15.40 -11.25 -7.90
CA ILE A 388 -15.75 -10.40 -6.75
C ILE A 388 -14.87 -10.74 -5.56
N ALA A 389 -14.67 -12.01 -5.25
CA ALA A 389 -13.82 -12.47 -4.16
C ALA A 389 -12.36 -11.99 -4.31
N SER A 390 -11.81 -12.07 -5.52
CA SER A 390 -10.48 -11.55 -5.83
C SER A 390 -10.41 -10.02 -5.67
N GLY A 391 -11.46 -9.30 -6.06
CA GLY A 391 -11.58 -7.86 -5.84
C GLY A 391 -11.56 -7.51 -4.34
N ILE A 392 -12.36 -8.20 -3.54
CA ILE A 392 -12.47 -7.95 -2.09
C ILE A 392 -11.14 -8.20 -1.37
N ILE A 393 -10.46 -9.31 -1.66
CA ILE A 393 -9.19 -9.62 -0.99
C ILE A 393 -8.08 -8.61 -1.38
N ASN A 394 -8.05 -8.15 -2.63
CA ASN A 394 -7.12 -7.10 -3.04
C ASN A 394 -7.48 -5.74 -2.40
N ALA A 395 -8.78 -5.41 -2.28
CA ALA A 395 -9.21 -4.23 -1.55
C ALA A 395 -8.81 -4.30 -0.06
N ALA A 396 -8.98 -5.46 0.58
CA ALA A 396 -8.53 -5.68 1.96
C ALA A 396 -7.02 -5.40 2.12
N ARG A 397 -6.18 -5.85 1.18
CA ARG A 397 -4.75 -5.53 1.18
C ARG A 397 -4.51 -4.02 1.11
N GLN A 398 -5.19 -3.31 0.22
CA GLN A 398 -5.01 -1.86 0.07
C GLN A 398 -5.45 -1.10 1.33
N ILE A 399 -6.56 -1.52 1.94
CA ILE A 399 -7.01 -0.99 3.25
C ILE A 399 -5.94 -1.23 4.31
N GLY A 400 -5.35 -2.44 4.35
CA GLY A 400 -4.24 -2.77 5.24
C GLY A 400 -3.03 -1.86 5.06
N MET A 401 -2.64 -1.59 3.81
CA MET A 401 -1.56 -0.64 3.49
C MET A 401 -1.89 0.77 4.00
N CYS A 402 -3.11 1.25 3.75
CA CYS A 402 -3.57 2.57 4.14
C CYS A 402 -3.57 2.75 5.67
N ILE A 403 -4.18 1.80 6.40
CA ILE A 403 -4.20 1.80 7.87
C ILE A 403 -2.78 1.68 8.43
N GLY A 404 -1.96 0.82 7.84
CA GLY A 404 -0.58 0.62 8.26
C GLY A 404 0.25 1.90 8.19
N ILE A 405 0.19 2.60 7.06
CA ILE A 405 0.86 3.89 6.89
C ILE A 405 0.34 4.89 7.94
N ALA A 406 -0.98 5.02 8.10
CA ALA A 406 -1.57 5.95 9.05
C ALA A 406 -1.15 5.69 10.50
N VAL A 407 -1.20 4.43 10.94
CA VAL A 407 -0.82 4.02 12.30
C VAL A 407 0.67 4.24 12.54
N LEU A 408 1.53 3.69 11.67
CA LEU A 408 2.97 3.72 11.93
C LEU A 408 3.57 5.13 11.74
N VAL A 409 3.09 5.91 10.78
CA VAL A 409 3.53 7.31 10.61
C VAL A 409 3.08 8.16 11.82
N SER A 410 1.87 7.94 12.34
CA SER A 410 1.40 8.63 13.55
C SER A 410 2.25 8.30 14.78
N ILE A 411 2.60 7.01 14.98
CA ILE A 411 3.46 6.57 16.08
C ILE A 411 4.87 7.13 15.91
N LEU A 412 5.43 7.10 14.68
CA LEU A 412 6.74 7.67 14.41
C LEU A 412 6.76 9.17 14.73
N ASN A 413 5.74 9.92 14.29
CA ASN A 413 5.65 11.35 14.56
C ASN A 413 5.62 11.65 16.07
N SER A 414 4.86 10.86 16.84
CA SER A 414 4.85 10.95 18.31
C SER A 414 6.22 10.65 18.92
N ASN A 415 6.86 9.57 18.49
CA ASN A 415 8.17 9.15 18.98
C ASN A 415 9.26 10.19 18.65
N VAL A 416 9.27 10.74 17.43
CA VAL A 416 10.22 11.78 16.99
C VAL A 416 10.00 13.07 17.78
N THR A 417 8.74 13.46 18.04
CA THR A 417 8.42 14.64 18.87
C THR A 417 8.93 14.46 20.30
N ASN A 418 8.70 13.30 20.89
CA ASN A 418 9.17 12.98 22.23
C ASN A 418 10.71 12.96 22.30
N ALA A 419 11.37 12.34 21.33
CA ALA A 419 12.83 12.32 21.22
C ALA A 419 13.39 13.75 21.13
N THR A 420 12.79 14.60 20.31
CA THR A 420 13.22 16.00 20.16
C THR A 420 13.05 16.80 21.47
N ASN A 421 11.96 16.57 22.19
CA ASN A 421 11.72 17.21 23.49
C ASN A 421 12.70 16.73 24.56
N ASN A 422 13.03 15.43 24.58
CA ASN A 422 14.01 14.86 25.50
C ASN A 422 15.42 15.43 25.21
N ILE A 423 15.84 15.49 23.96
CA ILE A 423 17.12 16.12 23.56
C ILE A 423 17.19 17.55 24.07
N LYS A 424 16.13 18.35 23.83
CA LYS A 424 16.08 19.75 24.32
C LYS A 424 16.23 19.82 25.83
N LYS A 425 15.53 18.95 26.56
CA LYS A 425 15.56 18.91 28.02
C LYS A 425 16.95 18.51 28.54
N ASP A 426 17.54 17.46 28.00
CA ASP A 426 18.85 16.92 28.45
C ASP A 426 19.98 17.93 28.17
N VAL A 427 20.00 18.51 26.96
CA VAL A 427 20.99 19.55 26.60
C VAL A 427 20.81 20.79 27.47
N THR A 428 19.56 21.21 27.72
CA THR A 428 19.26 22.34 28.62
C THR A 428 19.75 22.04 30.05
N THR A 429 19.53 20.82 30.53
CA THR A 429 19.97 20.39 31.87
C THR A 429 21.50 20.36 31.96
N GLN A 430 22.18 19.81 30.94
CA GLN A 430 23.65 19.79 30.89
C GLN A 430 24.26 21.20 30.84
N ILE A 431 23.68 22.11 30.06
CA ILE A 431 24.14 23.53 30.01
C ILE A 431 23.90 24.20 31.37
N ASN A 432 22.79 23.87 32.03
CA ASN A 432 22.47 24.46 33.33
C ASN A 432 23.33 23.92 34.49
N SER A 433 23.78 22.68 34.41
CA SER A 433 24.63 22.04 35.43
C SER A 433 26.09 22.48 35.36
N GLN A 434 26.56 23.09 34.27
CA GLN A 434 27.88 23.67 34.15
C GLN A 434 27.94 25.02 34.86
N ALA A 435 28.30 24.99 36.13
CA ALA A 435 28.33 26.15 37.02
C ALA A 435 29.30 27.28 36.61
N ASN A 436 30.31 27.01 35.75
CA ASN A 436 31.37 27.94 35.35
C ASN A 436 31.15 28.63 34.00
N LEU A 437 30.01 28.45 33.34
CA LEU A 437 29.72 29.09 32.08
C LEU A 437 29.17 30.53 32.29
N GLN A 438 29.83 31.51 31.68
CA GLN A 438 29.34 32.88 31.65
C GLN A 438 27.91 32.96 31.06
N PRO A 439 27.02 33.81 31.62
CA PRO A 439 25.60 33.91 31.19
C PRO A 439 25.42 34.16 29.69
N ILE A 440 26.33 34.92 29.06
CA ILE A 440 26.32 35.22 27.63
C ILE A 440 26.62 33.99 26.77
N ILE A 441 27.57 33.13 27.21
CA ILE A 441 27.91 31.85 26.54
C ILE A 441 26.77 30.85 26.70
N LYS A 442 26.17 30.81 27.87
CA LYS A 442 24.98 30.00 28.19
C LYS A 442 23.79 30.36 27.31
N GLY A 443 23.51 31.66 27.14
CA GLY A 443 22.47 32.14 26.23
C GLY A 443 22.73 31.82 24.75
N LYS A 444 23.99 31.92 24.29
CA LYS A 444 24.41 31.56 22.93
C LYS A 444 24.30 30.04 22.69
N MET A 445 24.62 29.19 23.66
CA MET A 445 24.47 27.74 23.57
C MET A 445 22.98 27.33 23.57
N LEU A 446 22.14 27.92 24.40
CA LEU A 446 20.68 27.68 24.39
C LEU A 446 20.03 28.12 23.07
N ASN A 447 20.49 29.24 22.47
CA ASN A 447 20.02 29.65 21.13
C ASN A 447 20.50 28.70 20.03
N LYS A 448 21.67 28.05 20.18
CA LYS A 448 22.18 27.07 19.21
C LYS A 448 21.42 25.74 19.27
N ILE A 449 20.77 25.40 20.36
CA ILE A 449 19.90 24.21 20.46
C ILE A 449 18.71 24.34 19.48
N ASN A 450 18.29 25.57 19.21
CA ASN A 450 17.25 25.84 18.24
C ASN A 450 17.75 25.79 16.77
N ASN A 451 19.07 25.64 16.56
CA ASN A 451 19.71 25.59 15.24
C ASN A 451 20.71 24.41 15.18
N PRO A 452 20.30 23.19 14.80
CA PRO A 452 21.01 21.92 15.05
C PRO A 452 22.11 21.59 14.04
N ASN A 453 23.01 22.51 13.71
CA ASN A 453 24.05 22.33 12.68
C ASN A 453 25.46 21.97 13.22
N GLN A 454 25.60 21.30 14.37
CA GLN A 454 26.90 20.85 14.88
C GLN A 454 26.95 19.32 15.03
N ASP A 455 28.11 18.71 14.70
CA ASP A 455 28.31 17.24 14.62
C ASP A 455 27.89 16.49 15.89
N VAL A 456 28.16 17.02 17.10
CA VAL A 456 27.76 16.39 18.37
C VAL A 456 26.22 16.34 18.54
N ILE A 457 25.53 17.39 18.14
CA ILE A 457 24.06 17.43 18.18
C ILE A 457 23.47 16.49 17.13
N ARG A 458 24.16 16.34 15.99
CA ARG A 458 23.79 15.43 14.92
C ARG A 458 23.83 13.96 15.36
N ASP A 459 24.87 13.54 16.08
CA ASP A 459 25.00 12.17 16.57
C ASP A 459 23.92 11.82 17.61
N ILE A 460 23.66 12.76 18.54
CA ILE A 460 22.58 12.60 19.52
C ILE A 460 21.23 12.55 18.80
N LYS A 461 20.99 13.44 17.84
CA LYS A 461 19.77 13.47 17.02
C LYS A 461 19.58 12.16 16.26
N ASN A 462 20.62 11.68 15.59
CA ASN A 462 20.53 10.44 14.81
C ASN A 462 20.28 9.22 15.70
N LYS A 463 20.88 9.17 16.89
CA LYS A 463 20.65 8.07 17.85
C LYS A 463 19.22 8.07 18.40
N GLU A 464 18.70 9.24 18.80
CA GLU A 464 17.32 9.35 19.29
C GLU A 464 16.30 9.15 18.17
N LEU A 465 16.61 9.61 16.96
CA LEU A 465 15.78 9.36 15.79
C LEU A 465 15.75 7.87 15.43
N SER A 466 16.89 7.18 15.47
CA SER A 466 16.97 5.73 15.30
C SER A 466 16.05 5.02 16.30
N ARG A 467 16.12 5.35 17.59
CA ARG A 467 15.23 4.77 18.60
C ARG A 467 13.75 5.03 18.34
N ALA A 468 13.41 6.20 17.80
CA ALA A 468 12.01 6.51 17.43
C ALA A 468 11.50 5.59 16.32
N PHE A 469 12.34 5.29 15.32
CA PHE A 469 12.02 4.30 14.29
C PHE A 469 11.93 2.88 14.85
N ASP A 470 12.90 2.46 15.69
CA ASP A 470 12.92 1.14 16.31
C ASP A 470 11.63 0.88 17.09
N ASN A 471 11.23 1.80 17.96
CA ASN A 471 9.99 1.71 18.73
C ASN A 471 8.75 1.62 17.82
N THR A 472 8.79 2.27 16.67
CA THR A 472 7.68 2.21 15.69
C THR A 472 7.65 0.84 15.01
N PHE A 473 8.79 0.25 14.66
CA PHE A 473 8.86 -1.11 14.14
C PHE A 473 8.41 -2.17 15.16
N VAL A 474 8.68 -1.96 16.46
CA VAL A 474 8.18 -2.83 17.55
C VAL A 474 6.66 -2.94 17.51
N VAL A 475 5.96 -1.83 17.37
CA VAL A 475 4.50 -1.84 17.24
C VAL A 475 4.07 -2.58 15.97
N SER A 476 4.78 -2.37 14.87
CA SER A 476 4.48 -3.02 13.59
C SER A 476 4.53 -4.55 13.70
N TYR A 477 5.64 -5.11 14.19
CA TYR A 477 5.75 -6.58 14.28
C TYR A 477 4.78 -7.17 15.30
N THR A 478 4.47 -6.46 16.39
CA THR A 478 3.50 -6.93 17.38
C THR A 478 2.12 -7.12 16.73
N ILE A 479 1.67 -6.13 15.96
CA ILE A 479 0.40 -6.22 15.22
C ILE A 479 0.43 -7.38 14.20
N VAL A 480 1.53 -7.53 13.47
CA VAL A 480 1.71 -8.58 12.46
C VAL A 480 1.64 -9.97 13.09
N PHE A 481 2.31 -10.20 14.22
CA PHE A 481 2.26 -11.48 14.92
C PHE A 481 0.87 -11.81 15.47
N LEU A 482 0.16 -10.82 16.04
CA LEU A 482 -1.22 -11.01 16.49
C LEU A 482 -2.14 -11.41 15.32
N LEU A 483 -2.02 -10.73 14.19
CA LEU A 483 -2.84 -11.00 13.01
C LEU A 483 -2.46 -12.32 12.31
N SER A 484 -1.23 -12.83 12.49
CA SER A 484 -0.79 -14.10 11.91
C SER A 484 -1.60 -15.30 12.42
N ILE A 485 -2.18 -15.20 13.63
CA ILE A 485 -3.04 -16.24 14.21
C ILE A 485 -4.26 -16.52 13.31
N CYS A 486 -4.75 -15.51 12.58
CA CYS A 486 -5.86 -15.68 11.65
C CYS A 486 -5.55 -16.68 10.52
N ALA A 487 -4.27 -16.92 10.22
CA ALA A 487 -3.87 -17.93 9.24
C ALA A 487 -4.30 -19.35 9.63
N LEU A 488 -4.42 -19.63 10.92
CA LEU A 488 -4.85 -20.94 11.41
C LEU A 488 -6.30 -21.28 11.03
N PHE A 489 -7.09 -20.29 10.66
CA PHE A 489 -8.47 -20.46 10.21
C PHE A 489 -8.61 -20.61 8.69
N THR A 490 -7.51 -20.50 7.94
CA THR A 490 -7.50 -20.81 6.50
C THR A 490 -7.43 -22.32 6.30
N ASP A 491 -8.13 -22.81 5.28
CA ASP A 491 -8.05 -24.19 4.77
C ASP A 491 -8.26 -25.29 5.83
N ARG A 492 -9.53 -25.50 6.27
CA ARG A 492 -9.88 -26.71 7.00
C ARG A 492 -9.69 -27.93 6.09
N LYS A 493 -9.18 -29.04 6.63
CA LYS A 493 -8.94 -30.29 5.90
C LYS A 493 -10.16 -30.69 5.04
N GLN A 494 -9.89 -31.21 3.87
CA GLN A 494 -10.86 -31.68 2.87
C GLN A 494 -11.87 -32.72 3.40
N SER A 495 -11.63 -33.34 4.57
CA SER A 495 -12.52 -34.33 5.22
C SER A 495 -13.81 -33.76 5.81
N ASP A 496 -13.91 -32.41 5.95
CA ASP A 496 -15.11 -31.80 6.58
C ASP A 496 -16.05 -31.13 5.56
N ILE A 497 -15.80 -31.28 4.25
CA ILE A 497 -16.44 -30.48 3.18
C ILE A 497 -17.29 -31.32 2.23
N GLU A 498 -17.67 -32.54 2.58
CA GLU A 498 -18.61 -33.36 1.75
C GLU A 498 -20.10 -33.00 1.95
N LYS A 499 -20.44 -31.76 2.24
CA LYS A 499 -21.82 -31.29 2.11
C LYS A 499 -21.88 -30.08 1.19
N PRO A 500 -22.43 -30.20 -0.04
CA PRO A 500 -22.75 -29.04 -0.85
C PRO A 500 -23.77 -28.20 -0.08
N ILE A 501 -23.47 -26.91 0.05
CA ILE A 501 -24.46 -25.93 0.53
C ILE A 501 -25.47 -25.76 -0.59
N VAL A 502 -26.66 -26.35 -0.39
CA VAL A 502 -27.86 -26.22 -1.22
C VAL A 502 -28.36 -24.77 -1.17
#